data_4e3895b8e10963c8da1f25e8da95fe0c
#
_entry.id   4e3895b8e10963c8da1f25e8da95fe0c
#
_cell.length_a   1.000
_cell.length_b   1.000
_cell.length_c   1.000
_cell.angle_alpha   90.00
_cell.angle_beta   90.00
_cell.angle_gamma   90.00
#
_symmetry.space_group_name_H-M   'P 1'
#
loop_
_entity.id
_entity.type
_entity.pdbx_description
1 polymer ?
#
loop_
_entity_poly.entity_id
_entity_poly.type
_entity_poly.pdbx_seq_one_letter_code
_entity_poly.pdbx_strand_id
1 'polypeptide(L)'
;LSWVRLSSIDEVYINFSGKKANWSTENLNAFIEELEDMGVLVHINIPTLEQFVEESKFNHMRCDIVAGYPMVGVSAAVQNSKMLGLKRFIDIIGAVVGLIVSAPIILLVAVPLLLESRGGLFFKQQRVGRNGRLFYMYKLRSMYADAEQRKKEFEEKNHMQGLMFKMDNDPRITKVGRFIRKFSIDELPQFYNVLRGDMSLVGTRPPTLDEFEQYSSHHKRRLSMRPGITGLWQVSGRSQIEDFEEVVRLDCQYIDNWSPSLDIKILFKTLGVVFTGRGAQ
;
A
#
# COMPACT_ATOMS: atom_id res chain seq x y z
N LEU A 1 -12.14 11.09 15.64
CA LEU A 1 -11.72 10.42 14.38
C LEU A 1 -10.58 11.13 13.63
N SER A 2 -10.52 12.49 13.64
CA SER A 2 -9.42 13.21 12.98
C SER A 2 -8.03 12.78 13.45
N TRP A 3 -7.86 12.51 14.75
CA TRP A 3 -6.62 11.98 15.30
C TRP A 3 -6.30 10.56 14.80
N VAL A 4 -7.31 9.68 14.71
CA VAL A 4 -7.14 8.31 14.17
C VAL A 4 -6.68 8.35 12.71
N ARG A 5 -7.16 9.31 11.92
CA ARG A 5 -6.76 9.47 10.51
C ARG A 5 -5.28 9.78 10.33
N LEU A 6 -4.69 10.49 11.28
CA LEU A 6 -3.29 10.95 11.20
C LEU A 6 -2.32 10.05 11.97
N SER A 7 -2.82 9.06 12.73
CA SER A 7 -2.03 8.17 13.54
C SER A 7 -1.90 6.78 12.93
N SER A 8 -0.80 6.10 13.20
CA SER A 8 -0.55 4.71 12.77
C SER A 8 -1.21 3.74 13.76
N ILE A 9 -2.53 3.60 13.65
CA ILE A 9 -3.33 2.75 14.53
C ILE A 9 -3.68 1.47 13.79
N ASP A 10 -3.37 0.32 14.40
CA ASP A 10 -3.73 -1.00 13.88
C ASP A 10 -5.07 -1.47 14.45
N GLU A 11 -5.34 -1.16 15.72
CA GLU A 11 -6.48 -1.71 16.45
C GLU A 11 -7.09 -0.65 17.39
N VAL A 12 -8.41 -0.67 17.52
CA VAL A 12 -9.18 0.16 18.44
C VAL A 12 -10.03 -0.74 19.32
N TYR A 13 -9.99 -0.52 20.64
CA TYR A 13 -10.77 -1.26 21.64
C TYR A 13 -11.87 -0.36 22.20
N ILE A 14 -13.13 -0.76 22.00
CA ILE A 14 -14.32 -0.07 22.50
C ILE A 14 -14.91 -0.87 23.65
N ASN A 15 -15.00 -0.27 24.83
CA ASN A 15 -15.57 -0.90 26.01
C ASN A 15 -16.87 -0.20 26.46
N PHE A 16 -17.97 -0.94 26.43
CA PHE A 16 -19.30 -0.45 26.85
C PHE A 16 -19.65 -0.71 28.31
N SER A 17 -18.72 -1.20 29.14
CA SER A 17 -19.03 -1.54 30.55
C SER A 17 -19.26 -0.37 31.50
N GLY A 18 -19.30 0.87 31.01
CA GLY A 18 -19.49 2.08 31.82
C GLY A 18 -20.89 2.69 31.69
N LYS A 19 -21.50 3.03 32.84
CA LYS A 19 -22.82 3.69 32.96
C LYS A 19 -22.97 5.06 32.26
N LYS A 20 -22.00 5.55 31.47
CA LYS A 20 -21.96 6.87 30.86
C LYS A 20 -21.85 6.92 29.34
N ALA A 21 -21.90 5.78 28.67
CA ALA A 21 -21.85 5.79 27.20
C ALA A 21 -23.25 6.09 26.62
N ASN A 22 -23.58 7.36 26.46
CA ASN A 22 -24.76 7.83 25.70
C ASN A 22 -24.51 7.73 24.17
N TRP A 23 -24.10 6.56 23.72
CA TRP A 23 -24.00 6.31 22.29
C TRP A 23 -25.33 5.71 21.80
N SER A 24 -25.98 6.37 20.85
CA SER A 24 -27.06 5.72 20.13
C SER A 24 -26.45 4.61 19.24
N THR A 25 -27.19 3.54 18.97
CA THR A 25 -26.77 2.45 18.12
C THR A 25 -26.31 2.98 16.72
N GLU A 26 -27.01 3.99 16.20
CA GLU A 26 -26.68 4.65 14.91
C GLU A 26 -25.31 5.34 14.95
N ASN A 27 -25.01 6.08 16.02
CA ASN A 27 -23.72 6.77 16.16
C ASN A 27 -22.56 5.79 16.33
N LEU A 28 -22.80 4.66 16.99
CA LEU A 28 -21.81 3.60 17.13
C LEU A 28 -21.52 2.91 15.80
N ASN A 29 -22.56 2.55 15.06
CA ASN A 29 -22.41 1.91 13.75
C ASN A 29 -21.66 2.82 12.78
N ALA A 30 -22.01 4.11 12.72
CA ALA A 30 -21.30 5.08 11.88
C ALA A 30 -19.82 5.22 12.28
N PHE A 31 -19.53 5.19 13.58
CA PHE A 31 -18.16 5.25 14.08
C PHE A 31 -17.35 4.00 13.71
N ILE A 32 -17.95 2.81 13.81
CA ILE A 32 -17.31 1.55 13.45
C ILE A 32 -17.10 1.48 11.94
N GLU A 33 -18.11 1.85 11.12
CA GLU A 33 -18.00 1.90 9.65
C GLU A 33 -16.85 2.81 9.20
N GLU A 34 -16.68 3.97 9.84
CA GLU A 34 -15.57 4.88 9.51
C GLU A 34 -14.19 4.28 9.90
N LEU A 35 -14.09 3.55 11.00
CA LEU A 35 -12.86 2.84 11.38
C LEU A 35 -12.58 1.65 10.44
N GLU A 36 -13.63 0.91 10.05
CA GLU A 36 -13.55 -0.18 9.09
C GLU A 36 -13.10 0.34 7.71
N ASP A 37 -13.67 1.44 7.26
CA ASP A 37 -13.27 2.12 6.03
C ASP A 37 -11.80 2.57 6.05
N MET A 38 -11.26 2.90 7.23
CA MET A 38 -9.83 3.19 7.40
C MET A 38 -8.95 1.93 7.47
N GLY A 39 -9.54 0.72 7.47
CA GLY A 39 -8.81 -0.54 7.58
C GLY A 39 -8.30 -0.85 9.00
N VAL A 40 -8.81 -0.16 10.02
CA VAL A 40 -8.48 -0.37 11.43
C VAL A 40 -9.28 -1.56 11.98
N LEU A 41 -8.64 -2.44 12.74
CA LEU A 41 -9.34 -3.53 13.44
C LEU A 41 -10.05 -2.97 14.68
N VAL A 42 -11.37 -3.16 14.75
CA VAL A 42 -12.17 -2.71 15.88
C VAL A 42 -12.55 -3.88 16.76
N HIS A 43 -12.19 -3.82 18.05
CA HIS A 43 -12.60 -4.76 19.09
C HIS A 43 -13.67 -4.11 19.96
N ILE A 44 -14.81 -4.79 20.09
CA ILE A 44 -15.94 -4.30 20.88
C ILE A 44 -16.19 -5.26 22.02
N ASN A 45 -16.12 -4.74 23.25
CA ASN A 45 -16.56 -5.48 24.43
C ASN A 45 -18.06 -5.24 24.62
N ILE A 46 -18.86 -6.24 24.31
CA ILE A 46 -20.31 -6.19 24.46
C ILE A 46 -20.74 -7.12 25.57
N PRO A 47 -21.43 -6.61 26.60
CA PRO A 47 -21.92 -7.44 27.71
C PRO A 47 -22.98 -8.46 27.28
N THR A 48 -23.69 -8.23 26.19
CA THR A 48 -24.69 -9.12 25.61
C THR A 48 -24.52 -9.18 24.10
N LEU A 49 -23.85 -10.23 23.61
CA LEU A 49 -23.49 -10.43 22.19
C LEU A 49 -24.70 -10.66 21.26
N GLU A 50 -25.82 -11.16 21.80
CA GLU A 50 -26.94 -11.63 21.00
C GLU A 50 -27.65 -10.52 20.18
N GLN A 51 -27.79 -9.32 20.76
CA GLN A 51 -28.48 -8.22 20.07
C GLN A 51 -27.67 -7.57 18.95
N PHE A 52 -26.34 -7.68 18.99
CA PHE A 52 -25.45 -7.00 18.06
C PHE A 52 -25.22 -7.79 16.77
N VAL A 53 -25.30 -9.12 16.83
CA VAL A 53 -25.06 -10.00 15.68
C VAL A 53 -26.19 -9.93 14.66
N GLU A 54 -27.43 -9.69 15.11
CA GLU A 54 -28.63 -9.67 14.23
C GLU A 54 -28.73 -8.38 13.38
N GLU A 55 -28.14 -7.25 13.81
CA GLU A 55 -28.26 -5.95 13.13
C GLU A 55 -27.01 -5.50 12.35
N SER A 56 -25.89 -6.22 12.45
CA SER A 56 -24.62 -5.75 11.90
C SER A 56 -24.36 -6.19 10.46
N LYS A 57 -23.99 -5.23 9.61
CA LYS A 57 -23.53 -5.43 8.22
C LYS A 57 -22.03 -5.75 8.10
N PHE A 58 -21.37 -6.17 9.18
CA PHE A 58 -19.92 -6.35 9.21
C PHE A 58 -19.46 -7.55 8.38
N ASN A 59 -18.50 -7.32 7.49
CA ASN A 59 -17.99 -8.34 6.56
C ASN A 59 -17.15 -9.43 7.24
N HIS A 60 -16.41 -9.09 8.31
CA HIS A 60 -15.55 -10.02 9.03
C HIS A 60 -15.61 -9.78 10.55
N MET A 61 -16.29 -10.67 11.25
CA MET A 61 -16.34 -10.67 12.71
C MET A 61 -15.42 -11.75 13.28
N ARG A 62 -14.71 -11.43 14.34
CA ARG A 62 -13.87 -12.36 15.07
C ARG A 62 -14.12 -12.20 16.58
N CYS A 63 -14.38 -13.31 17.26
CA CYS A 63 -14.48 -13.31 18.71
C CYS A 63 -13.14 -13.74 19.31
N ASP A 64 -12.54 -12.87 20.12
CA ASP A 64 -11.27 -13.11 20.81
C ASP A 64 -11.44 -12.83 22.32
N ILE A 65 -10.59 -13.43 23.16
CA ILE A 65 -10.50 -13.08 24.58
C ILE A 65 -9.25 -12.22 24.78
N VAL A 66 -9.45 -10.96 25.12
CA VAL A 66 -8.36 -10.01 25.37
C VAL A 66 -8.37 -9.61 26.84
N ALA A 67 -7.29 -9.86 27.56
CA ALA A 67 -7.17 -9.60 29.00
C ALA A 67 -8.32 -10.19 29.84
N GLY A 68 -8.87 -11.36 29.44
CA GLY A 68 -9.96 -12.03 30.14
C GLY A 68 -11.37 -11.56 29.78
N TYR A 69 -11.49 -10.60 28.86
CA TYR A 69 -12.80 -10.09 28.38
C TYR A 69 -13.12 -10.65 26.98
N PRO A 70 -14.37 -11.15 26.76
CA PRO A 70 -14.81 -11.51 25.43
C PRO A 70 -14.96 -10.25 24.57
N MET A 71 -14.27 -10.20 23.45
CA MET A 71 -14.31 -9.07 22.51
C MET A 71 -14.68 -9.54 21.12
N VAL A 72 -15.42 -8.70 20.41
CA VAL A 72 -15.70 -8.88 18.99
C VAL A 72 -14.81 -7.93 18.22
N GLY A 73 -13.94 -8.49 17.38
CA GLY A 73 -13.13 -7.71 16.45
C GLY A 73 -13.81 -7.64 15.09
N VAL A 74 -13.86 -6.45 14.52
CA VAL A 74 -14.39 -6.19 13.18
C VAL A 74 -13.30 -5.62 12.31
N SER A 75 -13.13 -6.12 11.09
CA SER A 75 -12.09 -5.68 10.18
C SER A 75 -12.53 -5.73 8.73
N ALA A 76 -12.11 -4.75 7.93
CA ALA A 76 -12.29 -4.73 6.49
C ALA A 76 -11.40 -5.74 5.74
N ALA A 77 -10.28 -6.16 6.34
CA ALA A 77 -9.33 -7.07 5.70
C ALA A 77 -9.41 -8.50 6.27
N VAL A 78 -9.23 -9.49 5.41
CA VAL A 78 -9.13 -10.90 5.84
C VAL A 78 -7.94 -11.08 6.77
N GLN A 79 -8.20 -11.39 8.04
CA GLN A 79 -7.15 -11.56 9.07
C GLN A 79 -6.90 -13.03 9.42
N ASN A 80 -6.77 -13.89 8.42
CA ASN A 80 -6.29 -15.24 8.68
C ASN A 80 -4.78 -15.22 8.92
N SER A 81 -4.38 -15.25 10.19
CA SER A 81 -2.98 -15.16 10.63
C SER A 81 -2.08 -16.24 9.98
N LYS A 82 -2.61 -17.45 9.75
CA LYS A 82 -1.86 -18.53 9.07
C LYS A 82 -1.58 -18.17 7.62
N MET A 83 -2.58 -17.65 6.90
CA MET A 83 -2.41 -17.22 5.50
C MET A 83 -1.49 -15.99 5.38
N LEU A 84 -1.57 -15.05 6.31
CA LEU A 84 -0.64 -13.90 6.36
C LEU A 84 0.80 -14.35 6.70
N GLY A 85 0.95 -15.37 7.54
CA GLY A 85 2.24 -16.03 7.79
C GLY A 85 2.83 -16.67 6.52
N LEU A 86 1.99 -17.40 5.76
CA LEU A 86 2.38 -17.98 4.48
C LEU A 86 2.76 -16.89 3.47
N LYS A 87 1.95 -15.81 3.38
CA LYS A 87 2.29 -14.65 2.54
C LYS A 87 3.67 -14.11 2.89
N ARG A 88 3.94 -13.88 4.17
CA ARG A 88 5.24 -13.37 4.64
C ARG A 88 6.39 -14.29 4.30
N PHE A 89 6.20 -15.59 4.41
CA PHE A 89 7.21 -16.60 4.02
C PHE A 89 7.52 -16.53 2.53
N ILE A 90 6.49 -16.45 1.68
CA ILE A 90 6.67 -16.28 0.22
C ILE A 90 7.37 -14.95 -0.10
N ASP A 91 6.98 -13.86 0.59
CA ASP A 91 7.61 -12.55 0.43
C ASP A 91 9.12 -12.60 0.72
N ILE A 92 9.53 -13.28 1.81
CA ILE A 92 10.94 -13.40 2.18
C ILE A 92 11.71 -14.18 1.12
N ILE A 93 11.21 -15.34 0.72
CA ILE A 93 11.88 -16.17 -0.31
C ILE A 93 12.00 -15.39 -1.61
N GLY A 94 10.90 -14.79 -2.08
CA GLY A 94 10.90 -14.02 -3.31
C GLY A 94 11.80 -12.78 -3.25
N ALA A 95 11.88 -12.13 -2.07
CA ALA A 95 12.77 -10.99 -1.87
C ALA A 95 14.26 -11.41 -1.92
N VAL A 96 14.62 -12.53 -1.31
CA VAL A 96 16.00 -13.07 -1.37
C VAL A 96 16.37 -13.42 -2.81
N VAL A 97 15.51 -14.17 -3.50
CA VAL A 97 15.73 -14.51 -4.91
C VAL A 97 15.79 -13.23 -5.77
N GLY A 98 14.86 -12.29 -5.54
CA GLY A 98 14.84 -11.02 -6.23
C GLY A 98 16.12 -10.21 -6.02
N LEU A 99 16.68 -10.14 -4.82
CA LEU A 99 17.94 -9.45 -4.54
C LEU A 99 19.13 -10.13 -5.26
N ILE A 100 19.22 -11.46 -5.24
CA ILE A 100 20.28 -12.21 -5.92
C ILE A 100 20.24 -11.94 -7.42
N VAL A 101 19.07 -12.00 -8.04
CA VAL A 101 18.89 -11.72 -9.48
C VAL A 101 19.13 -10.25 -9.81
N SER A 102 18.73 -9.34 -8.91
CA SER A 102 18.86 -7.90 -9.11
C SER A 102 20.30 -7.41 -9.01
N ALA A 103 21.15 -8.05 -8.21
CA ALA A 103 22.50 -7.57 -7.96
C ALA A 103 23.34 -7.39 -9.25
N PRO A 104 23.47 -8.38 -10.16
CA PRO A 104 24.21 -8.20 -11.41
C PRO A 104 23.56 -7.13 -12.31
N ILE A 105 22.24 -7.04 -12.36
CA ILE A 105 21.54 -6.03 -13.16
C ILE A 105 21.84 -4.62 -12.63
N ILE A 106 21.79 -4.43 -11.31
CA ILE A 106 22.11 -3.15 -10.67
C ILE A 106 23.57 -2.77 -10.96
N LEU A 107 24.52 -3.72 -10.89
CA LEU A 107 25.93 -3.47 -11.20
C LEU A 107 26.12 -3.01 -12.65
N LEU A 108 25.42 -3.63 -13.60
CA LEU A 108 25.50 -3.26 -15.03
C LEU A 108 24.97 -1.84 -15.28
N VAL A 109 23.86 -1.45 -14.64
CA VAL A 109 23.26 -0.12 -14.86
C VAL A 109 23.88 0.96 -13.98
N ALA A 110 24.63 0.60 -12.94
CA ALA A 110 25.23 1.54 -12.01
C ALA A 110 26.23 2.49 -12.71
N VAL A 111 27.10 1.93 -13.57
CA VAL A 111 28.12 2.70 -14.27
C VAL A 111 27.48 3.78 -15.16
N PRO A 112 26.60 3.48 -16.12
CA PRO A 112 25.98 4.51 -16.95
C PRO A 112 25.13 5.49 -16.14
N LEU A 113 24.46 5.08 -15.06
CA LEU A 113 23.70 5.99 -14.19
C LEU A 113 24.60 7.02 -13.49
N LEU A 114 25.75 6.58 -12.96
CA LEU A 114 26.68 7.45 -12.26
C LEU A 114 27.41 8.40 -13.21
N LEU A 115 27.65 7.99 -14.45
CA LEU A 115 28.26 8.83 -15.50
C LEU A 115 27.29 9.90 -16.02
N GLU A 116 25.99 9.56 -16.15
CA GLU A 116 25.01 10.50 -16.70
C GLU A 116 24.58 11.57 -15.69
N SER A 117 24.48 11.25 -14.40
CA SER A 117 24.02 12.19 -13.39
C SER A 117 24.89 12.14 -12.13
N ARG A 118 25.43 13.30 -11.72
CA ARG A 118 26.21 13.43 -10.49
C ARG A 118 25.34 13.13 -9.26
N GLY A 119 25.81 12.27 -8.34
CA GLY A 119 25.14 11.95 -7.08
C GLY A 119 25.12 10.45 -6.78
N GLY A 120 24.33 9.99 -5.78
CA GLY A 120 24.28 8.58 -5.35
C GLY A 120 23.54 7.67 -6.32
N LEU A 121 23.86 6.38 -6.37
CA LEU A 121 23.19 5.36 -7.17
C LEU A 121 21.73 5.14 -6.72
N PHE A 122 21.52 5.13 -5.40
CA PHE A 122 20.23 4.88 -4.80
C PHE A 122 19.51 6.18 -4.45
N PHE A 123 18.23 6.19 -4.69
CA PHE A 123 17.27 7.20 -4.24
C PHE A 123 16.40 6.59 -3.15
N LYS A 124 16.18 7.34 -2.07
CA LYS A 124 15.26 6.97 -1.00
C LYS A 124 14.17 8.03 -0.88
N GLN A 125 12.93 7.57 -0.80
CA GLN A 125 11.78 8.45 -0.61
C GLN A 125 10.94 7.94 0.55
N GLN A 126 10.50 8.85 1.41
CA GLN A 126 9.58 8.50 2.47
C GLN A 126 8.20 8.20 1.88
N ARG A 127 7.63 7.10 2.29
CA ARG A 127 6.33 6.60 1.85
C ARG A 127 5.51 6.14 3.04
N VAL A 128 4.20 6.07 2.83
CA VAL A 128 3.26 5.58 3.83
C VAL A 128 2.94 4.12 3.54
N GLY A 129 3.17 3.28 4.53
CA GLY A 129 2.94 1.84 4.50
C GLY A 129 1.67 1.46 5.23
N ARG A 130 1.62 0.18 5.69
CA ARG A 130 0.46 -0.38 6.38
C ARG A 130 0.05 0.48 7.58
N ASN A 131 -1.25 0.79 7.65
CA ASN A 131 -1.89 1.56 8.72
C ASN A 131 -1.22 2.92 9.00
N GLY A 132 -0.70 3.57 7.97
CA GLY A 132 -0.10 4.90 8.10
C GLY A 132 1.37 4.91 8.54
N ARG A 133 2.03 3.76 8.74
CA ARG A 133 3.43 3.71 9.16
C ARG A 133 4.37 4.22 8.09
N LEU A 134 5.26 5.13 8.46
CA LEU A 134 6.23 5.69 7.53
C LEU A 134 7.42 4.73 7.34
N PHE A 135 7.88 4.60 6.09
CA PHE A 135 9.10 3.88 5.76
C PHE A 135 9.85 4.54 4.62
N TYR A 136 11.13 4.20 4.43
CA TYR A 136 11.92 4.63 3.30
C TYR A 136 11.89 3.59 2.20
N MET A 137 11.29 3.94 1.06
CA MET A 137 11.30 3.15 -0.15
C MET A 137 12.57 3.40 -0.95
N TYR A 138 13.29 2.35 -1.31
CA TYR A 138 14.53 2.41 -2.08
C TYR A 138 14.27 2.18 -3.57
N LYS A 139 14.90 3.03 -4.40
CA LYS A 139 14.91 2.91 -5.86
C LYS A 139 16.30 3.20 -6.41
N LEU A 140 16.58 2.84 -7.66
CA LEU A 140 17.68 3.43 -8.38
C LEU A 140 17.28 4.83 -8.83
N ARG A 141 18.25 5.75 -8.82
CA ARG A 141 17.99 7.12 -9.22
C ARG A 141 17.82 7.21 -10.74
N SER A 142 16.61 7.44 -11.20
CA SER A 142 16.24 7.58 -12.61
C SER A 142 16.04 9.03 -13.06
N MET A 143 16.15 9.99 -12.14
CA MET A 143 15.95 11.42 -12.37
C MET A 143 17.19 12.22 -11.99
N TYR A 144 17.29 13.45 -12.50
CA TYR A 144 18.32 14.41 -12.10
C TYR A 144 18.19 14.78 -10.63
N ALA A 145 19.29 15.29 -10.02
CA ALA A 145 19.34 15.55 -8.59
C ALA A 145 18.36 16.65 -8.11
N ASP A 146 17.99 17.57 -9.00
CA ASP A 146 17.07 18.68 -8.77
C ASP A 146 15.59 18.35 -9.09
N ALA A 147 15.30 17.09 -9.43
CA ALA A 147 13.99 16.67 -9.92
C ALA A 147 12.83 16.93 -8.93
N GLU A 148 13.08 16.77 -7.62
CA GLU A 148 12.05 16.98 -6.58
C GLU A 148 11.72 18.48 -6.46
N GLN A 149 12.72 19.35 -6.54
CA GLN A 149 12.52 20.81 -6.48
C GLN A 149 11.73 21.31 -7.69
N ARG A 150 11.97 20.71 -8.85
CA ARG A 150 11.28 21.04 -10.09
C ARG A 150 9.89 20.42 -10.23
N LYS A 151 9.45 19.54 -9.30
CA LYS A 151 8.13 18.92 -9.36
C LYS A 151 7.00 19.94 -9.45
N LYS A 152 7.08 21.02 -8.67
CA LYS A 152 6.08 22.10 -8.64
C LYS A 152 5.93 22.82 -9.98
N GLU A 153 7.00 22.94 -10.76
CA GLU A 153 6.98 23.59 -12.09
C GLU A 153 6.14 22.81 -13.12
N PHE A 154 5.88 21.53 -12.85
CA PHE A 154 5.18 20.62 -13.75
C PHE A 154 3.83 20.13 -13.22
N GLU A 155 3.33 20.67 -12.12
CA GLU A 155 2.03 20.26 -11.53
C GLU A 155 0.87 20.47 -12.51
N GLU A 156 0.89 21.54 -13.31
CA GLU A 156 -0.12 21.83 -14.34
C GLU A 156 -0.13 20.79 -15.49
N LYS A 157 0.96 20.02 -15.66
CA LYS A 157 1.08 18.98 -16.70
C LYS A 157 0.74 17.58 -16.16
N ASN A 158 0.10 17.50 -15.01
CA ASN A 158 -0.35 16.23 -14.45
C ASN A 158 -1.49 15.65 -15.28
N HIS A 159 -1.33 14.43 -15.79
CA HIS A 159 -2.35 13.69 -16.53
C HIS A 159 -3.32 12.92 -15.63
N MET A 160 -3.00 12.75 -14.35
CA MET A 160 -3.87 12.07 -13.41
C MET A 160 -4.97 12.99 -12.89
N GLN A 161 -6.19 12.47 -12.83
CA GLN A 161 -7.26 13.07 -12.07
C GLN A 161 -7.14 12.61 -10.61
N GLY A 162 -6.99 13.56 -9.68
CA GLY A 162 -6.85 13.27 -8.25
C GLY A 162 -5.43 13.36 -7.69
N LEU A 163 -5.11 12.57 -6.69
CA LEU A 163 -3.95 12.78 -5.81
C LEU A 163 -2.60 12.29 -6.36
N MET A 164 -2.59 11.49 -7.42
CA MET A 164 -1.35 10.98 -8.00
C MET A 164 -0.79 11.93 -9.04
N PHE A 165 0.55 11.96 -9.17
CA PHE A 165 1.23 12.71 -10.21
C PHE A 165 1.74 11.78 -11.30
N LYS A 166 1.39 12.10 -12.56
CA LYS A 166 1.86 11.41 -13.75
C LYS A 166 1.99 12.40 -14.91
N MET A 167 3.11 12.33 -15.60
CA MET A 167 3.41 13.19 -16.75
C MET A 167 4.11 12.38 -17.83
N ASP A 168 3.66 12.52 -19.08
CA ASP A 168 4.33 11.95 -20.23
C ASP A 168 5.60 12.72 -20.58
N ASN A 169 6.65 12.01 -20.99
CA ASN A 169 7.94 12.61 -21.35
C ASN A 169 8.51 13.57 -20.29
N ASP A 170 8.46 13.17 -19.02
CA ASP A 170 8.96 13.96 -17.90
C ASP A 170 10.44 14.38 -18.12
N PRO A 171 10.74 15.68 -18.26
CA PRO A 171 12.09 16.17 -18.55
C PRO A 171 13.07 15.98 -17.39
N ARG A 172 12.57 15.64 -16.21
CA ARG A 172 13.38 15.35 -15.02
C ARG A 172 14.06 13.97 -15.09
N ILE A 173 13.60 13.09 -15.99
CA ILE A 173 14.11 11.74 -16.17
C ILE A 173 15.34 11.75 -17.06
N THR A 174 16.45 11.12 -16.62
CA THR A 174 17.67 10.98 -17.40
C THR A 174 17.45 9.98 -18.57
N LYS A 175 18.37 9.94 -19.55
CA LYS A 175 18.26 8.99 -20.68
C LYS A 175 18.36 7.53 -20.20
N VAL A 176 19.34 7.23 -19.35
CA VAL A 176 19.47 5.92 -18.72
C VAL A 176 18.28 5.67 -17.78
N GLY A 177 17.84 6.70 -17.05
CA GLY A 177 16.64 6.68 -16.22
C GLY A 177 15.39 6.23 -16.97
N ARG A 178 15.18 6.72 -18.19
CA ARG A 178 14.07 6.34 -19.06
C ARG A 178 14.13 4.84 -19.44
N PHE A 179 15.33 4.35 -19.74
CA PHE A 179 15.53 2.92 -20.02
C PHE A 179 15.21 2.05 -18.80
N ILE A 180 15.78 2.37 -17.62
CA ILE A 180 15.55 1.54 -16.43
C ILE A 180 14.10 1.59 -15.93
N ARG A 181 13.39 2.71 -16.10
CA ARG A 181 11.95 2.82 -15.79
C ARG A 181 11.10 1.97 -16.72
N LYS A 182 11.44 1.95 -18.02
CA LYS A 182 10.72 1.12 -19.00
C LYS A 182 10.67 -0.35 -18.63
N PHE A 183 11.71 -0.89 -17.99
CA PHE A 183 11.78 -2.27 -17.55
C PHE A 183 11.63 -2.43 -16.03
N SER A 184 11.22 -1.36 -15.32
CA SER A 184 11.07 -1.32 -13.86
C SER A 184 12.36 -1.75 -13.09
N ILE A 185 13.53 -1.60 -13.71
CA ILE A 185 14.84 -1.90 -13.11
C ILE A 185 15.11 -0.93 -11.94
N ASP A 186 14.59 0.29 -12.01
CA ASP A 186 14.69 1.27 -10.94
C ASP A 186 13.99 0.81 -9.64
N GLU A 187 13.07 -0.13 -9.71
CA GLU A 187 12.33 -0.65 -8.56
C GLU A 187 12.97 -1.89 -7.90
N LEU A 188 14.03 -2.46 -8.50
CA LEU A 188 14.71 -3.65 -7.96
C LEU A 188 15.20 -3.50 -6.51
N PRO A 189 15.70 -2.34 -6.04
CA PRO A 189 16.07 -2.17 -4.63
C PRO A 189 14.91 -2.34 -3.64
N GLN A 190 13.64 -2.30 -4.08
CA GLN A 190 12.49 -2.51 -3.21
C GLN A 190 12.40 -3.95 -2.68
N PHE A 191 13.07 -4.93 -3.29
CA PHE A 191 13.21 -6.27 -2.70
C PHE A 191 13.86 -6.22 -1.30
N TYR A 192 14.72 -5.25 -1.04
CA TYR A 192 15.23 -4.99 0.30
C TYR A 192 14.15 -4.50 1.26
N ASN A 193 13.23 -3.63 0.82
CA ASN A 193 12.08 -3.24 1.63
C ASN A 193 11.16 -4.42 1.94
N VAL A 194 10.97 -5.34 0.98
CA VAL A 194 10.21 -6.57 1.22
C VAL A 194 10.91 -7.45 2.26
N LEU A 195 12.21 -7.66 2.13
CA LEU A 195 12.98 -8.46 3.09
C LEU A 195 12.91 -7.86 4.50
N ARG A 196 13.01 -6.55 4.61
CA ARG A 196 12.90 -5.80 5.87
C ARG A 196 11.49 -5.89 6.48
N GLY A 197 10.45 -6.06 5.67
CA GLY A 197 9.05 -6.15 6.11
C GLY A 197 8.25 -4.86 5.99
N ASP A 198 8.85 -3.82 5.43
CA ASP A 198 8.15 -2.56 5.11
C ASP A 198 7.15 -2.77 3.96
N MET A 199 7.49 -3.67 3.03
CA MET A 199 6.71 -4.01 1.85
C MET A 199 6.44 -5.51 1.72
N SER A 200 5.64 -5.87 0.75
CA SER A 200 5.35 -7.22 0.24
C SER A 200 5.72 -7.29 -1.24
N LEU A 201 5.86 -8.49 -1.81
CA LEU A 201 5.97 -8.65 -3.26
C LEU A 201 4.72 -8.11 -3.96
N VAL A 202 3.54 -8.49 -3.44
CA VAL A 202 2.24 -8.06 -3.96
C VAL A 202 1.47 -7.30 -2.89
N GLY A 203 0.95 -6.14 -3.26
CA GLY A 203 0.18 -5.28 -2.36
C GLY A 203 -0.31 -4.02 -3.06
N THR A 204 -0.79 -3.07 -2.28
CA THR A 204 -1.22 -1.76 -2.78
C THR A 204 -0.02 -0.85 -3.01
N ARG A 205 -0.18 0.19 -3.84
CA ARG A 205 0.91 1.17 -4.05
C ARG A 205 1.07 2.07 -2.81
N PRO A 206 2.28 2.22 -2.25
CA PRO A 206 2.49 3.13 -1.13
C PRO A 206 2.40 4.59 -1.59
N PRO A 207 1.51 5.41 -0.97
CA PRO A 207 1.41 6.83 -1.29
C PRO A 207 2.62 7.63 -0.79
N THR A 208 2.82 8.82 -1.34
CA THR A 208 3.68 9.84 -0.76
C THR A 208 3.02 10.46 0.47
N LEU A 209 3.77 11.23 1.26
CA LEU A 209 3.19 11.99 2.38
C LEU A 209 2.14 12.99 1.90
N ASP A 210 2.44 13.74 0.85
CA ASP A 210 1.54 14.75 0.26
C ASP A 210 0.22 14.10 -0.22
N GLU A 211 0.29 12.89 -0.83
CA GLU A 211 -0.90 12.12 -1.21
C GLU A 211 -1.70 11.68 0.03
N PHE A 212 -1.01 11.18 1.05
CA PHE A 212 -1.63 10.65 2.26
C PHE A 212 -2.33 11.72 3.10
N GLU A 213 -1.77 12.92 3.19
CA GLU A 213 -2.39 14.04 3.92
C GLU A 213 -3.76 14.41 3.35
N GLN A 214 -3.97 14.17 2.07
CA GLN A 214 -5.22 14.44 1.36
C GLN A 214 -6.18 13.24 1.34
N TYR A 215 -5.82 12.10 1.95
CA TYR A 215 -6.66 10.90 1.95
C TYR A 215 -7.90 11.07 2.82
N SER A 216 -9.06 10.73 2.25
CA SER A 216 -10.29 10.48 3.00
C SER A 216 -10.20 9.15 3.78
N SER A 217 -11.18 8.86 4.64
CA SER A 217 -11.28 7.55 5.33
C SER A 217 -11.33 6.40 4.33
N HIS A 218 -12.12 6.54 3.26
CA HIS A 218 -12.23 5.55 2.19
C HIS A 218 -10.87 5.25 1.52
N HIS A 219 -10.07 6.28 1.22
CA HIS A 219 -8.74 6.09 0.62
C HIS A 219 -7.79 5.33 1.56
N LYS A 220 -7.93 5.48 2.88
CA LYS A 220 -7.07 4.82 3.86
C LYS A 220 -7.26 3.31 3.92
N ARG A 221 -8.40 2.79 3.51
CA ARG A 221 -8.65 1.34 3.42
C ARG A 221 -7.55 0.62 2.65
N ARG A 222 -7.01 1.24 1.58
CA ARG A 222 -5.91 0.66 0.80
C ARG A 222 -4.60 0.47 1.58
N LEU A 223 -4.48 1.06 2.77
CA LEU A 223 -3.34 0.91 3.67
C LEU A 223 -3.52 -0.21 4.70
N SER A 224 -4.63 -0.92 4.71
CA SER A 224 -4.88 -2.02 5.68
C SER A 224 -3.97 -3.23 5.47
N MET A 225 -3.34 -3.36 4.30
CA MET A 225 -2.32 -4.37 4.00
C MET A 225 -0.96 -3.73 3.72
N ARG A 226 0.13 -4.53 3.78
CA ARG A 226 1.46 -4.05 3.39
C ARG A 226 1.46 -3.63 1.92
N PRO A 227 2.10 -2.49 1.59
CA PRO A 227 2.27 -2.08 0.20
C PRO A 227 3.13 -3.10 -0.56
N GLY A 228 2.90 -3.22 -1.87
CA GLY A 228 3.61 -4.14 -2.74
C GLY A 228 4.59 -3.47 -3.69
N ILE A 229 5.55 -4.26 -4.20
CA ILE A 229 6.33 -3.89 -5.39
C ILE A 229 5.40 -3.87 -6.59
N THR A 230 4.48 -4.85 -6.67
CA THR A 230 3.41 -4.92 -7.67
C THR A 230 2.05 -5.06 -6.99
N GLY A 231 0.97 -4.85 -7.74
CA GLY A 231 -0.39 -4.94 -7.23
C GLY A 231 -1.43 -5.10 -8.33
N LEU A 232 -2.69 -5.30 -7.94
CA LEU A 232 -3.76 -5.57 -8.87
C LEU A 232 -3.93 -4.43 -9.90
N TRP A 233 -3.95 -3.18 -9.46
CA TRP A 233 -4.08 -2.03 -10.37
C TRP A 233 -2.92 -1.94 -11.36
N GLN A 234 -1.70 -2.26 -10.93
CA GLN A 234 -0.49 -2.20 -11.76
C GLN A 234 -0.53 -3.23 -12.91
N VAL A 235 -1.18 -4.37 -12.71
CA VAL A 235 -1.32 -5.40 -13.75
C VAL A 235 -2.65 -5.32 -14.51
N SER A 236 -3.56 -4.41 -14.12
CA SER A 236 -4.90 -4.24 -14.73
C SER A 236 -5.01 -3.07 -15.70
N GLY A 237 -3.92 -2.30 -15.90
CA GLY A 237 -3.96 -1.15 -16.82
C GLY A 237 -2.88 -0.12 -16.55
N ARG A 238 -2.28 -0.16 -15.36
CA ARG A 238 -1.14 0.70 -14.94
C ARG A 238 -1.22 2.14 -15.48
N SER A 239 -0.59 2.40 -16.62
CA SER A 239 -0.50 3.73 -17.20
C SER A 239 -1.76 4.20 -17.93
N GLN A 240 -2.72 3.34 -18.21
CA GLN A 240 -3.99 3.69 -18.84
C GLN A 240 -5.05 4.15 -17.83
N ILE A 241 -4.82 3.90 -16.53
CA ILE A 241 -5.72 4.36 -15.48
C ILE A 241 -5.30 5.78 -15.10
N GLU A 242 -6.17 6.75 -15.37
CA GLU A 242 -5.97 8.17 -15.11
C GLU A 242 -6.77 8.66 -13.91
N ASP A 243 -7.78 7.90 -13.49
CA ASP A 243 -8.61 8.20 -12.32
C ASP A 243 -8.04 7.55 -11.05
N PHE A 244 -7.79 8.37 -10.03
CA PHE A 244 -7.31 7.91 -8.74
C PHE A 244 -8.33 7.02 -8.01
N GLU A 245 -9.62 7.30 -8.14
CA GLU A 245 -10.68 6.47 -7.52
C GLU A 245 -10.70 5.06 -8.09
N GLU A 246 -10.40 4.89 -9.37
CA GLU A 246 -10.28 3.56 -9.96
C GLU A 246 -9.06 2.81 -9.41
N VAL A 247 -7.94 3.49 -9.13
CA VAL A 247 -6.80 2.90 -8.43
C VAL A 247 -7.20 2.45 -7.02
N VAL A 248 -7.93 3.30 -6.28
CA VAL A 248 -8.45 2.97 -4.93
C VAL A 248 -9.37 1.74 -4.99
N ARG A 249 -10.29 1.71 -5.95
CA ARG A 249 -11.23 0.61 -6.15
C ARG A 249 -10.49 -0.72 -6.38
N LEU A 250 -9.49 -0.74 -7.25
CA LEU A 250 -8.70 -1.95 -7.55
C LEU A 250 -7.85 -2.39 -6.36
N ASP A 251 -7.28 -1.45 -5.61
CA ASP A 251 -6.52 -1.75 -4.40
C ASP A 251 -7.44 -2.33 -3.30
N CYS A 252 -8.63 -1.76 -3.09
CA CYS A 252 -9.62 -2.30 -2.17
C CYS A 252 -10.13 -3.69 -2.64
N GLN A 253 -10.39 -3.86 -3.93
CA GLN A 253 -10.76 -5.16 -4.50
C GLN A 253 -9.68 -6.24 -4.24
N TYR A 254 -8.40 -5.88 -4.33
CA TYR A 254 -7.31 -6.78 -3.97
C TYR A 254 -7.36 -7.18 -2.49
N ILE A 255 -7.58 -6.21 -1.60
CA ILE A 255 -7.64 -6.44 -0.15
C ILE A 255 -8.81 -7.36 0.20
N ASP A 256 -9.98 -7.10 -0.35
CA ASP A 256 -11.23 -7.83 -0.05
C ASP A 256 -11.18 -9.28 -0.55
N ASN A 257 -10.56 -9.50 -1.70
CA ASN A 257 -10.47 -10.82 -2.34
C ASN A 257 -9.09 -11.47 -2.20
N TRP A 258 -8.28 -10.95 -1.28
CA TRP A 258 -6.91 -11.43 -1.13
C TRP A 258 -6.85 -12.93 -0.83
N SER A 259 -5.98 -13.59 -1.55
CA SER A 259 -5.60 -14.99 -1.33
C SER A 259 -4.17 -15.23 -1.84
N PRO A 260 -3.45 -16.24 -1.34
CA PRO A 260 -2.14 -16.60 -1.88
C PRO A 260 -2.16 -16.90 -3.39
N SER A 261 -3.24 -17.48 -3.90
CA SER A 261 -3.41 -17.74 -5.33
C SER A 261 -3.56 -16.47 -6.15
N LEU A 262 -4.19 -15.42 -5.59
CA LEU A 262 -4.28 -14.11 -6.24
C LEU A 262 -2.89 -13.45 -6.34
N ASP A 263 -2.08 -13.52 -5.28
CA ASP A 263 -0.71 -13.02 -5.31
C ASP A 263 0.11 -13.69 -6.41
N ILE A 264 0.04 -15.03 -6.50
CA ILE A 264 0.73 -15.79 -7.56
C ILE A 264 0.27 -15.33 -8.96
N LYS A 265 -1.04 -15.16 -9.18
CA LYS A 265 -1.59 -14.67 -10.45
C LYS A 265 -1.05 -13.27 -10.79
N ILE A 266 -1.00 -12.36 -9.81
CA ILE A 266 -0.47 -11.01 -10.00
C ILE A 266 1.02 -11.05 -10.32
N LEU A 267 1.82 -11.88 -9.64
CA LEU A 267 3.25 -12.04 -9.93
C LEU A 267 3.50 -12.52 -11.37
N PHE A 268 2.77 -13.52 -11.85
CA PHE A 268 2.89 -13.97 -13.24
C PHE A 268 2.50 -12.89 -14.26
N LYS A 269 1.42 -12.15 -14.00
CA LYS A 269 1.02 -11.01 -14.85
C LYS A 269 2.09 -9.92 -14.85
N THR A 270 2.70 -9.64 -13.69
CA THR A 270 3.77 -8.65 -13.56
C THR A 270 4.98 -9.00 -14.42
N LEU A 271 5.41 -10.28 -14.42
CA LEU A 271 6.49 -10.73 -15.30
C LEU A 271 6.15 -10.44 -16.76
N GLY A 272 4.94 -10.77 -17.21
CA GLY A 272 4.47 -10.44 -18.57
C GLY A 272 4.54 -8.95 -18.90
N VAL A 273 4.12 -8.08 -17.97
CA VAL A 273 4.15 -6.61 -18.13
C VAL A 273 5.60 -6.10 -18.21
N VAL A 274 6.48 -6.58 -17.33
CA VAL A 274 7.89 -6.17 -17.31
C VAL A 274 8.62 -6.59 -18.60
N PHE A 275 8.45 -7.82 -19.07
CA PHE A 275 9.09 -8.30 -20.30
C PHE A 275 8.56 -7.61 -21.57
N THR A 276 7.28 -7.24 -21.61
CA THR A 276 6.71 -6.56 -22.78
C THR A 276 6.94 -5.05 -22.78
N GLY A 277 7.35 -4.48 -21.62
CA GLY A 277 7.47 -3.03 -21.44
C GLY A 277 6.14 -2.27 -21.61
N ARG A 278 4.99 -2.96 -21.62
CA ARG A 278 3.67 -2.34 -21.76
C ARG A 278 3.31 -1.58 -20.49
N GLY A 279 2.94 -0.32 -20.66
CA GLY A 279 2.51 0.54 -19.56
C GLY A 279 3.65 1.11 -18.71
N ALA A 280 4.90 1.06 -19.14
CA ALA A 280 6.00 1.81 -18.57
C ALA A 280 6.09 3.18 -19.22
N GLN A 281 6.18 4.23 -18.43
CA GLN A 281 6.43 5.62 -18.83
C GLN A 281 7.58 6.17 -18.01
#